data_15cbebfce3beabc105ef8b4189c881b4
#
_entry.id   15cbebfce3beabc105ef8b4189c881b4
#
_cell.length_a   1.000
_cell.length_b   1.000
_cell.length_c   1.000
_cell.angle_alpha   90.00
_cell.angle_beta   90.00
_cell.angle_gamma   90.00
#
_symmetry.space_group_name_H-M   'P 1'
#
loop_
_entity.id
_entity.type
_entity.pdbx_description
1 polymer ?
#
loop_
_entity_poly.entity_id
_entity_poly.type
_entity_poly.pdbx_seq_one_letter_code
_entity_poly.pdbx_strand_id
1 'polypeptide(L)'
;KAKVARFGGRVTLTSRPGAGTTVSVRVPMTVSMTRILLVRSGGETLGLPLNAVMQIVRPHPSAIGVIGMQRVLTVDGRTYPLRDLADVLGLARTTDARVSQPALIANLSGRRIAVAVDEILNSRDAVVKPLGTHLRRVPRIW
;
A
#
# COMPACT_ATOMS: atom_id res chain seq x y z
N LYS A 1 -26.72 12.33 -11.42
CA LYS A 1 -25.87 11.29 -12.03
C LYS A 1 -24.39 11.45 -11.64
N ALA A 2 -23.79 12.65 -11.76
CA ALA A 2 -22.36 12.88 -11.52
C ALA A 2 -21.88 12.51 -10.10
N LYS A 3 -22.63 12.83 -9.04
CA LYS A 3 -22.26 12.50 -7.66
C LYS A 3 -22.24 10.99 -7.39
N VAL A 4 -23.19 10.22 -7.92
CA VAL A 4 -23.27 8.77 -7.73
C VAL A 4 -22.16 8.04 -8.50
N ALA A 5 -21.83 8.53 -9.69
CA ALA A 5 -20.71 7.99 -10.48
C ALA A 5 -19.35 8.16 -9.78
N ARG A 6 -19.16 9.23 -8.99
CA ARG A 6 -17.94 9.45 -8.18
C ARG A 6 -17.72 8.37 -7.10
N PHE A 7 -18.80 7.71 -6.66
CA PHE A 7 -18.78 6.61 -5.71
C PHE A 7 -18.80 5.22 -6.38
N GLY A 8 -18.56 5.15 -7.70
CA GLY A 8 -18.64 3.90 -8.45
C GLY A 8 -20.06 3.34 -8.60
N GLY A 9 -21.06 4.16 -8.30
CA GLY A 9 -22.46 3.78 -8.36
C GLY A 9 -23.08 3.93 -9.76
N ARG A 10 -24.24 3.32 -9.95
CA ARG A 10 -25.03 3.40 -11.18
C ARG A 10 -26.42 3.95 -10.87
N VAL A 11 -26.88 4.89 -11.68
CA VAL A 11 -28.25 5.41 -11.62
C VAL A 11 -28.97 4.98 -12.91
N THR A 12 -30.07 4.27 -12.73
CA THR A 12 -30.97 3.88 -13.83
C THR A 12 -32.31 4.58 -13.64
N LEU A 13 -32.84 5.16 -14.71
CA LEU A 13 -34.12 5.83 -14.73
C LEU A 13 -35.03 5.09 -15.71
N THR A 14 -36.18 4.66 -15.25
CA THR A 14 -37.21 4.01 -16.05
C THR A 14 -38.50 4.78 -15.88
N SER A 15 -39.06 5.30 -16.98
CA SER A 15 -40.34 6.02 -16.98
C SER A 15 -41.35 5.31 -17.88
N ARG A 16 -42.58 5.21 -17.39
CA ARG A 16 -43.72 4.70 -18.16
C ARG A 16 -44.83 5.74 -18.14
N PRO A 17 -45.29 6.23 -19.29
CA PRO A 17 -46.40 7.17 -19.37
C PRO A 17 -47.66 6.60 -18.64
N GLY A 18 -48.26 7.39 -17.76
CA GLY A 18 -49.44 7.00 -16.95
C GLY A 18 -49.14 6.10 -15.76
N ALA A 19 -47.93 5.54 -15.61
CA ALA A 19 -47.49 4.65 -14.53
C ALA A 19 -46.40 5.23 -13.63
N GLY A 20 -45.82 6.39 -14.00
CA GLY A 20 -44.81 7.09 -13.20
C GLY A 20 -43.38 6.81 -13.64
N THR A 21 -42.46 7.31 -12.84
CA THR A 21 -41.00 7.21 -13.07
C THR A 21 -40.31 6.53 -11.89
N THR A 22 -39.53 5.51 -12.18
CA THR A 22 -38.71 4.80 -11.17
C THR A 22 -37.25 5.21 -11.33
N VAL A 23 -36.62 5.66 -10.25
CA VAL A 23 -35.20 5.94 -10.17
C VAL A 23 -34.53 4.88 -9.31
N SER A 24 -33.69 4.06 -9.90
CA SER A 24 -32.86 3.08 -9.20
C SER A 24 -31.45 3.60 -9.01
N VAL A 25 -31.02 3.67 -7.77
CA VAL A 25 -29.64 4.07 -7.42
C VAL A 25 -28.94 2.85 -6.79
N ARG A 26 -27.92 2.37 -7.46
CA ARG A 26 -27.09 1.27 -6.95
C ARG A 26 -25.73 1.84 -6.59
N VAL A 27 -25.37 1.79 -5.32
CA VAL A 27 -24.09 2.25 -4.80
C VAL A 27 -23.36 1.04 -4.21
N PRO A 28 -22.11 0.74 -4.63
CA PRO A 28 -21.35 -0.32 -3.99
C PRO A 28 -21.06 0.09 -2.54
N MET A 29 -21.45 -0.72 -1.59
CA MET A 29 -21.15 -0.53 -0.17
C MET A 29 -19.75 -1.05 0.20
N THR A 30 -18.79 -0.93 -0.69
CA THR A 30 -17.38 -1.31 -0.44
C THR A 30 -16.61 -0.16 0.18
N VAL A 31 -17.01 0.23 1.38
CA VAL A 31 -16.07 0.85 2.30
C VAL A 31 -15.29 -0.30 2.91
N SER A 32 -14.23 -0.72 2.26
CA SER A 32 -13.34 -1.75 2.81
C SER A 32 -12.51 -1.08 3.90
N MET A 33 -12.86 -1.33 5.15
CA MET A 33 -11.97 -1.02 6.27
C MET A 33 -10.80 -2.02 6.21
N THR A 34 -9.62 -1.50 6.03
CA THR A 34 -8.38 -2.29 5.98
C THR A 34 -7.50 -1.84 7.13
N ARG A 35 -6.97 -2.80 7.87
CA ARG A 35 -5.94 -2.49 8.86
C ARG A 35 -4.64 -2.19 8.14
N ILE A 36 -4.08 -1.01 8.40
CA ILE A 36 -2.83 -0.55 7.82
C ILE A 36 -1.76 -0.38 8.90
N LEU A 37 -0.52 -0.65 8.54
CA LEU A 37 0.66 -0.29 9.30
C LEU A 37 1.17 1.05 8.79
N LEU A 38 1.27 2.03 9.66
CA LEU A 38 1.87 3.32 9.33
C LEU A 38 3.38 3.25 9.51
N VAL A 39 4.08 3.67 8.48
CA VAL A 39 5.54 3.76 8.45
C VAL A 39 5.96 5.15 7.98
N ARG A 40 7.16 5.56 8.35
CA ARG A 40 7.80 6.75 7.79
C ARG A 40 8.89 6.31 6.81
N SER A 41 8.93 6.94 5.65
CA SER A 41 9.98 6.72 4.66
C SER A 41 10.14 7.95 3.77
N GLY A 42 11.38 8.43 3.61
CA GLY A 42 11.68 9.61 2.81
C GLY A 42 10.99 10.89 3.29
N GLY A 43 10.77 11.03 4.60
CA GLY A 43 10.04 12.15 5.21
C GLY A 43 8.52 12.04 5.14
N GLU A 44 7.98 11.08 4.41
CA GLU A 44 6.55 10.87 4.24
C GLU A 44 6.00 9.81 5.19
N THR A 45 4.73 9.95 5.60
CA THR A 45 4.01 8.91 6.34
C THR A 45 3.14 8.10 5.38
N LEU A 46 3.41 6.81 5.33
CA LEU A 46 2.80 5.88 4.38
C LEU A 46 2.03 4.79 5.11
N GLY A 47 0.93 4.33 4.52
CA GLY A 47 0.12 3.22 5.02
C GLY A 47 0.34 1.95 4.20
N LEU A 48 0.79 0.89 4.83
CA LEU A 48 0.95 -0.42 4.20
C LEU A 48 -0.16 -1.37 4.67
N PRO A 49 -0.84 -2.11 3.78
CA PRO A 49 -1.83 -3.09 4.20
C PRO A 49 -1.20 -4.12 5.14
N LEU A 50 -1.74 -4.25 6.36
CA LEU A 50 -1.14 -5.13 7.38
C LEU A 50 -1.17 -6.61 6.97
N ASN A 51 -2.13 -7.01 6.15
CA ASN A 51 -2.22 -8.38 5.61
C ASN A 51 -1.10 -8.73 4.62
N ALA A 52 -0.41 -7.74 4.05
CA ALA A 52 0.76 -7.96 3.22
C ALA A 52 2.05 -8.12 4.06
N VAL A 53 2.05 -7.66 5.31
CA VAL A 53 3.21 -7.69 6.21
C VAL A 53 3.23 -9.03 6.94
N MET A 54 4.28 -9.81 6.74
CA MET A 54 4.47 -11.11 7.36
C MET A 54 5.23 -11.00 8.68
N GLN A 55 6.25 -10.15 8.72
CA GLN A 55 7.14 -10.00 9.87
C GLN A 55 7.76 -8.61 9.88
N ILE A 56 7.96 -8.06 11.06
CA ILE A 56 8.69 -6.82 11.29
C ILE A 56 10.02 -7.19 11.95
N VAL A 57 11.12 -6.70 11.41
CA VAL A 57 12.46 -7.02 11.91
C VAL A 57 13.30 -5.74 12.06
N ARG A 58 14.17 -5.74 13.05
CA ARG A 58 15.27 -4.77 13.16
C ARG A 58 16.58 -5.51 12.88
N PRO A 59 17.02 -5.54 11.62
CA PRO A 59 18.14 -6.36 11.24
C PRO A 59 19.45 -5.82 11.86
N HIS A 60 20.29 -6.73 12.33
CA HIS A 60 21.66 -6.38 12.62
C HIS A 60 22.39 -6.11 11.27
N PRO A 61 23.35 -5.20 11.21
CA PRO A 61 24.09 -4.91 9.96
C PRO A 61 24.67 -6.15 9.27
N SER A 62 25.12 -7.15 10.04
CA SER A 62 25.63 -8.42 9.50
C SER A 62 24.60 -9.31 8.81
N ALA A 63 23.31 -9.05 9.04
CA ALA A 63 22.22 -9.78 8.37
C ALA A 63 21.92 -9.19 6.97
N ILE A 64 22.52 -8.04 6.65
CA ILE A 64 22.36 -7.38 5.36
C ILE A 64 23.60 -7.70 4.52
N GLY A 65 23.39 -8.29 3.36
CA GLY A 65 24.42 -8.64 2.41
C GLY A 65 24.12 -8.12 1.00
N VAL A 66 24.99 -8.49 0.07
CA VAL A 66 24.82 -8.21 -1.36
C VAL A 66 25.06 -9.50 -2.14
N ILE A 67 24.12 -9.86 -3.00
CA ILE A 67 24.26 -10.96 -3.94
C ILE A 67 24.19 -10.38 -5.35
N GLY A 68 25.31 -10.42 -6.07
CA GLY A 68 25.46 -9.69 -7.34
C GLY A 68 25.35 -8.20 -7.10
N MET A 69 24.37 -7.54 -7.72
CA MET A 69 24.11 -6.10 -7.54
C MET A 69 22.92 -5.83 -6.61
N GLN A 70 22.35 -6.86 -5.98
CA GLN A 70 21.14 -6.75 -5.20
C GLN A 70 21.42 -6.85 -3.70
N ARG A 71 20.95 -5.87 -2.92
CA ARG A 71 20.97 -5.96 -1.47
C ARG A 71 19.97 -7.04 -1.02
N VAL A 72 20.36 -7.80 -0.01
CA VAL A 72 19.56 -8.87 0.56
C VAL A 72 19.57 -8.78 2.08
N LEU A 73 18.51 -9.27 2.69
CA LEU A 73 18.36 -9.42 4.13
C LEU A 73 18.15 -10.89 4.46
N THR A 74 18.96 -11.42 5.37
CA THR A 74 18.80 -12.81 5.88
C THR A 74 18.13 -12.75 7.24
N VAL A 75 16.99 -13.42 7.35
CA VAL A 75 16.20 -13.55 8.59
C VAL A 75 15.83 -15.03 8.77
N ASP A 76 16.11 -15.59 9.94
CA ASP A 76 15.81 -16.98 10.29
C ASP A 76 16.26 -17.99 9.20
N GLY A 77 17.47 -17.79 8.67
CA GLY A 77 18.07 -18.65 7.63
C GLY A 77 17.47 -18.47 6.24
N ARG A 78 16.58 -17.53 6.05
CA ARG A 78 15.99 -17.21 4.73
C ARG A 78 16.48 -15.86 4.24
N THR A 79 16.80 -15.80 2.96
CA THR A 79 17.30 -14.57 2.32
C THR A 79 16.21 -13.94 1.46
N TYR A 80 16.00 -12.65 1.66
CA TYR A 80 15.00 -11.85 0.97
C TYR A 80 15.67 -10.71 0.21
N PRO A 81 15.22 -10.40 -1.02
CA PRO A 81 15.63 -9.17 -1.69
C PRO A 81 15.27 -7.97 -0.82
N LEU A 82 16.25 -7.11 -0.53
CA LEU A 82 16.05 -5.91 0.29
C LEU A 82 15.90 -4.69 -0.61
N ARG A 83 14.81 -3.96 -0.43
CA ARG A 83 14.51 -2.70 -1.10
C ARG A 83 14.25 -1.63 -0.05
N ASP A 84 14.65 -0.42 -0.34
CA ASP A 84 14.28 0.75 0.45
C ASP A 84 12.93 1.28 -0.06
N LEU A 85 11.99 1.55 0.84
CA LEU A 85 10.66 2.02 0.43
C LEU A 85 10.74 3.40 -0.23
N ALA A 86 11.62 4.28 0.25
CA ALA A 86 11.84 5.59 -0.36
C ALA A 86 12.32 5.45 -1.82
N ASP A 87 13.28 4.54 -2.09
CA ASP A 87 13.74 4.29 -3.46
C ASP A 87 12.64 3.74 -4.37
N VAL A 88 11.85 2.78 -3.85
CA VAL A 88 10.73 2.18 -4.61
C VAL A 88 9.72 3.24 -5.01
N LEU A 89 9.46 4.20 -4.12
CA LEU A 89 8.50 5.29 -4.36
C LEU A 89 9.13 6.53 -5.01
N GLY A 90 10.46 6.56 -5.17
CA GLY A 90 11.18 7.70 -5.71
C GLY A 90 11.16 8.93 -4.80
N LEU A 91 11.10 8.69 -3.49
CA LEU A 91 11.21 9.72 -2.46
C LEU A 91 12.68 10.00 -2.15
N ALA A 92 12.97 11.19 -1.60
CA ALA A 92 14.30 11.50 -1.10
C ALA A 92 14.62 10.62 0.12
N ARG A 93 15.86 10.13 0.22
CA ARG A 93 16.29 9.44 1.43
C ARG A 93 16.53 10.45 2.54
N THR A 94 15.95 10.21 3.71
CA THR A 94 16.15 11.04 4.91
C THR A 94 17.11 10.39 5.90
N THR A 95 17.33 9.07 5.77
CA THR A 95 18.16 8.29 6.69
C THR A 95 19.40 7.78 6.00
N ASP A 96 20.55 7.89 6.67
CA ASP A 96 21.82 7.31 6.19
C ASP A 96 21.67 5.76 6.14
N ALA A 97 22.02 5.17 5.01
CA ALA A 97 21.97 3.72 4.79
C ALA A 97 22.85 2.90 5.76
N ARG A 98 23.68 3.56 6.58
CA ARG A 98 24.54 2.95 7.59
C ARG A 98 23.84 2.70 8.92
N VAL A 99 22.70 3.32 9.15
CA VAL A 99 21.90 3.13 10.36
C VAL A 99 21.04 1.89 10.17
N SER A 100 20.96 1.04 11.20
CA SER A 100 20.07 -0.14 11.19
C SER A 100 18.61 0.31 11.12
N GLN A 101 18.07 0.31 9.91
CA GLN A 101 16.68 0.65 9.65
C GLN A 101 15.79 -0.55 9.91
N PRO A 102 14.58 -0.36 10.48
CA PRO A 102 13.61 -1.43 10.54
C PRO A 102 13.22 -1.89 9.13
N ALA A 103 12.97 -3.18 8.98
CA ALA A 103 12.54 -3.76 7.73
C ALA A 103 11.27 -4.61 7.93
N LEU A 104 10.46 -4.65 6.91
CA LEU A 104 9.23 -5.41 6.83
C LEU A 104 9.44 -6.55 5.84
N ILE A 105 9.20 -7.79 6.26
CA ILE A 105 9.08 -8.90 5.33
C ILE A 105 7.64 -8.88 4.82
N ALA A 106 7.46 -8.61 3.55
CA ALA A 106 6.16 -8.50 2.91
C ALA A 106 5.97 -9.53 1.80
N ASN A 107 4.72 -9.97 1.63
CA ASN A 107 4.31 -10.79 0.50
C ASN A 107 3.52 -9.91 -0.48
N LEU A 108 4.14 -9.62 -1.62
CA LEU A 108 3.54 -8.84 -2.69
C LEU A 108 3.31 -9.75 -3.89
N SER A 109 2.05 -10.06 -4.17
CA SER A 109 1.65 -10.92 -5.31
C SER A 109 2.42 -12.26 -5.37
N GLY A 110 2.58 -12.92 -4.22
CA GLY A 110 3.28 -14.20 -4.13
C GLY A 110 4.81 -14.11 -4.01
N ARG A 111 5.38 -12.91 -4.13
CA ARG A 111 6.81 -12.67 -3.92
C ARG A 111 7.09 -12.13 -2.54
N ARG A 112 8.03 -12.73 -1.84
CA ARG A 112 8.48 -12.26 -0.53
C ARG A 112 9.67 -11.34 -0.70
N ILE A 113 9.56 -10.14 -0.17
CA ILE A 113 10.61 -9.12 -0.20
C ILE A 113 10.81 -8.52 1.18
N ALA A 114 11.99 -8.02 1.45
CA ALA A 114 12.26 -7.17 2.59
C ALA A 114 12.20 -5.70 2.15
N VAL A 115 11.46 -4.90 2.89
CA VAL A 115 11.29 -3.46 2.62
C VAL A 115 11.81 -2.69 3.83
N ALA A 116 12.90 -1.95 3.65
CA ALA A 116 13.44 -1.05 4.66
C ALA A 116 12.62 0.24 4.72
N VAL A 117 12.38 0.73 5.94
CA VAL A 117 11.67 1.98 6.22
C VAL A 117 12.45 2.78 7.25
N ASP A 118 12.24 4.10 7.32
CA ASP A 118 12.92 4.93 8.31
C ASP A 118 12.40 4.65 9.72
N GLU A 119 11.09 4.50 9.87
CA GLU A 119 10.44 4.29 11.15
C GLU A 119 9.13 3.51 11.00
N ILE A 120 8.81 2.69 11.99
CA ILE A 120 7.51 2.05 12.12
C ILE A 120 6.74 2.78 13.20
N LEU A 121 5.56 3.28 12.86
CA LEU A 121 4.75 4.07 13.77
C LEU A 121 3.75 3.17 14.52
N ASN A 122 2.53 3.05 13.98
CA ASN A 122 1.47 2.25 14.58
C ASN A 122 0.59 1.60 13.51
N SER A 123 -0.27 0.69 13.92
CA SER A 123 -1.33 0.18 13.06
C SER A 123 -2.66 0.85 13.39
N ARG A 124 -3.48 1.09 12.37
CA ARG A 124 -4.84 1.60 12.52
C ARG A 124 -5.76 1.07 11.44
N ASP A 125 -7.04 1.15 11.70
CA ASP A 125 -8.04 0.87 10.68
C ASP A 125 -8.19 2.12 9.79
N ALA A 126 -8.20 1.91 8.49
CA ALA A 126 -8.34 2.95 7.50
C ALA A 126 -9.33 2.54 6.41
N VAL A 127 -10.02 3.54 5.91
CA VAL A 127 -10.87 3.38 4.74
C VAL A 127 -10.02 3.58 3.49
N VAL A 128 -9.82 2.50 2.76
CA VAL A 128 -9.11 2.55 1.48
C VAL A 128 -10.09 2.93 0.39
N LYS A 129 -9.89 4.09 -0.21
CA LYS A 129 -10.65 4.52 -1.38
C LYS A 129 -9.80 4.31 -2.62
N PRO A 130 -10.34 3.64 -3.67
CA PRO A 130 -9.61 3.53 -4.92
C PRO A 130 -9.40 4.93 -5.50
N LEU A 131 -8.20 5.18 -5.97
CA LEU A 131 -7.89 6.40 -6.71
C LEU A 131 -8.74 6.43 -7.99
N GLY A 132 -9.29 7.59 -8.31
CA GLY A 132 -10.08 7.78 -9.53
C GLY A 132 -9.30 7.38 -10.78
N THR A 133 -10.02 7.14 -11.87
CA THR A 133 -9.46 6.68 -13.16
C THR A 133 -8.28 7.50 -13.66
N HIS A 134 -8.25 8.79 -13.34
CA HIS A 134 -7.16 9.70 -13.74
C HIS A 134 -5.84 9.43 -13.00
N LEU A 135 -5.89 8.89 -11.78
CA LEU A 135 -4.71 8.62 -10.96
C LEU A 135 -4.22 7.16 -11.07
N ARG A 136 -4.97 6.27 -11.70
CA ARG A 136 -4.55 4.88 -11.94
C ARG A 136 -3.33 4.75 -12.85
N ARG A 137 -3.01 5.78 -13.62
CA ARG A 137 -1.87 5.81 -14.55
C ARG A 137 -0.60 6.39 -13.93
N VAL A 138 -0.64 6.83 -12.68
CA VAL A 138 0.56 7.28 -11.99
C VAL A 138 1.36 6.03 -11.62
N PRO A 139 2.50 5.78 -12.24
CA PRO A 139 3.36 4.67 -11.86
C PRO A 139 3.75 4.90 -10.40
N ARG A 140 3.60 3.88 -9.56
CA ARG A 140 3.93 3.86 -8.12
C ARG A 140 2.80 4.18 -7.13
N ILE A 141 1.57 4.39 -7.59
CA ILE A 141 0.39 4.42 -6.72
C ILE A 141 -0.43 3.17 -7.05
N TRP A 142 -0.48 2.30 -6.10
CA TRP A 142 -1.18 1.00 -6.21
C TRP A 142 -2.49 1.06 -5.42
#